data_667b458b5896cd1fe7bd6e0c3af378fc
#
_entry.id   667b458b5896cd1fe7bd6e0c3af378fc
#
_cell.length_a   1.000
_cell.length_b   1.000
_cell.length_c   1.000
_cell.angle_alpha   90.00
_cell.angle_beta   90.00
_cell.angle_gamma   90.00
#
_symmetry.space_group_name_H-M   'P 1'
#
loop_
_entity.id
_entity.type
_entity.pdbx_description
1 polymer ?
#
loop_
_entity_poly.entity_id
_entity_poly.type
_entity_poly.pdbx_seq_one_letter_code
_entity_poly.pdbx_strand_id
1 'polypeptide(L)'
;IVYYLGPTPAKPGDPIGSCGPTTAGRMDAYTPTMLDQGIKGMIGKGSRAPEVIESMKKNGVTYFAAVGGAAALIAKSVKKYTVIAYPELGPEALAALEVVDFPAIVVIDSEGNNFYEMGQAPYRRL
;
A
#
# COMPACT_ATOMS: atom_id res chain seq x y z
N ILE A 1 -5.21 6.56 -4.75
CA ILE A 1 -4.66 5.57 -3.79
C ILE A 1 -3.56 4.79 -4.48
N VAL A 2 -2.43 4.65 -3.81
CA VAL A 2 -1.29 3.86 -4.28
C VAL A 2 -1.19 2.57 -3.48
N TYR A 3 -1.06 1.44 -4.16
CA TYR A 3 -0.78 0.15 -3.55
C TYR A 3 0.65 -0.29 -3.90
N TYR A 4 1.48 -0.44 -2.90
CA TYR A 4 2.86 -0.93 -3.05
C TYR A 4 2.82 -2.45 -3.18
N LEU A 5 2.95 -2.91 -4.39
CA LEU A 5 2.62 -4.26 -4.82
C LEU A 5 3.68 -4.77 -5.79
N GLY A 6 3.99 -6.06 -5.70
CA GLY A 6 4.75 -6.78 -6.71
C GLY A 6 3.98 -8.03 -7.10
N PRO A 7 3.10 -7.97 -8.11
CA PRO A 7 2.27 -9.12 -8.45
C PRO A 7 3.09 -10.23 -9.12
N THR A 8 2.64 -11.48 -8.92
CA THR A 8 3.13 -12.59 -9.72
C THR A 8 2.40 -12.64 -11.08
N PRO A 9 2.96 -13.32 -12.10
CA PRO A 9 2.28 -13.46 -13.38
C PRO A 9 0.88 -14.06 -13.24
N ALA A 10 -0.05 -13.55 -14.01
CA ALA A 10 -1.43 -14.05 -14.04
C ALA A 10 -1.49 -15.43 -14.69
N LYS A 11 -2.40 -16.27 -14.17
CA LYS A 11 -2.81 -17.49 -14.87
C LYS A 11 -3.70 -17.12 -16.05
N PRO A 12 -3.78 -17.96 -17.10
CA PRO A 12 -4.71 -17.71 -18.22
C PRO A 12 -6.14 -17.44 -17.71
N GLY A 13 -6.72 -16.34 -18.16
CA GLY A 13 -8.07 -15.92 -17.77
C GLY A 13 -8.16 -15.04 -16.53
N ASP A 14 -7.09 -14.94 -15.73
CA ASP A 14 -7.07 -14.07 -14.55
C ASP A 14 -6.48 -12.69 -14.88
N PRO A 15 -6.97 -11.61 -14.25
CA PRO A 15 -6.41 -10.28 -14.48
C PRO A 15 -5.03 -10.10 -13.87
N ILE A 16 -4.71 -10.81 -12.79
CA ILE A 16 -3.46 -10.68 -12.04
C ILE A 16 -3.16 -11.99 -11.32
N GLY A 17 -1.89 -12.21 -10.97
CA GLY A 17 -1.48 -13.30 -10.09
C GLY A 17 -1.60 -12.94 -8.62
N SER A 18 -0.80 -13.56 -7.75
CA SER A 18 -0.77 -13.21 -6.33
C SER A 18 -0.42 -11.74 -6.14
N CYS A 19 -1.09 -11.07 -5.19
CA CYS A 19 -1.18 -9.62 -5.08
C CYS A 19 -0.81 -9.14 -3.68
N GLY A 20 0.25 -9.71 -3.09
CA GLY A 20 0.68 -9.37 -1.74
C GLY A 20 1.33 -8.00 -1.65
N PRO A 21 1.21 -7.32 -0.49
CA PRO A 21 1.86 -6.03 -0.29
C PRO A 21 3.37 -6.17 -0.20
N THR A 22 4.09 -5.19 -0.75
CA THR A 22 5.53 -5.04 -0.52
C THR A 22 5.79 -4.05 0.60
N THR A 23 7.04 -4.03 1.10
CA THR A 23 7.47 -3.09 2.13
C THR A 23 7.38 -1.65 1.59
N ALA A 24 6.56 -0.84 2.24
CA ALA A 24 6.34 0.55 1.83
C ALA A 24 7.50 1.48 2.22
N GLY A 25 8.21 1.19 3.30
CA GLY A 25 9.24 2.07 3.88
C GLY A 25 10.38 2.44 2.93
N ARG A 26 10.73 1.57 1.97
CA ARG A 26 11.77 1.89 0.99
C ARG A 26 11.36 2.99 -0.01
N MET A 27 10.09 3.35 -0.03
CA MET A 27 9.59 4.47 -0.85
C MET A 27 9.50 5.78 -0.07
N ASP A 28 9.84 5.77 1.23
CA ASP A 28 9.63 6.90 2.12
C ASP A 28 10.36 8.18 1.68
N ALA A 29 11.54 8.05 1.06
CA ALA A 29 12.29 9.20 0.56
C ALA A 29 11.53 10.00 -0.51
N TYR A 30 10.66 9.35 -1.26
CA TYR A 30 9.90 9.95 -2.37
C TYR A 30 8.46 10.28 -1.98
N THR A 31 7.96 9.71 -0.90
CA THR A 31 6.54 9.74 -0.56
C THR A 31 6.02 11.15 -0.26
N PRO A 32 6.71 12.00 0.54
CA PRO A 32 6.19 13.35 0.79
C PRO A 32 5.91 14.14 -0.49
N THR A 33 6.80 14.07 -1.46
CA THR A 33 6.60 14.72 -2.76
C THR A 33 5.36 14.21 -3.48
N MET A 34 5.14 12.89 -3.45
CA MET A 34 3.97 12.27 -4.08
C MET A 34 2.67 12.65 -3.38
N LEU A 35 2.67 12.74 -2.05
CA LEU A 35 1.50 13.17 -1.29
C LEU A 35 1.14 14.64 -1.58
N ASP A 36 2.14 15.50 -1.74
CA ASP A 36 1.93 16.88 -2.12
C ASP A 36 1.29 17.02 -3.53
N GLN A 37 1.44 16.01 -4.38
CA GLN A 37 0.81 15.97 -5.72
C GLN A 37 -0.62 15.42 -5.71
N GLY A 38 -1.17 15.05 -4.56
CA GLY A 38 -2.59 14.71 -4.45
C GLY A 38 -2.93 13.26 -4.18
N ILE A 39 -1.95 12.41 -3.89
CA ILE A 39 -2.22 11.04 -3.42
C ILE A 39 -2.87 11.13 -2.04
N LYS A 40 -4.03 10.48 -1.86
CA LYS A 40 -4.84 10.56 -0.63
C LYS A 40 -4.88 9.27 0.17
N GLY A 41 -4.34 8.19 -0.35
CA GLY A 41 -4.29 6.91 0.36
C GLY A 41 -3.12 6.07 -0.12
N MET A 42 -2.57 5.28 0.78
CA MET A 42 -1.49 4.35 0.49
C MET A 42 -1.82 3.00 1.11
N ILE A 43 -1.49 1.93 0.42
CA ILE A 43 -1.64 0.56 0.90
C ILE A 43 -0.29 -0.15 0.77
N GLY A 44 0.14 -0.81 1.82
CA GLY A 44 1.40 -1.55 1.83
C GLY A 44 1.57 -2.34 3.10
N LYS A 45 2.81 -2.62 3.47
CA LYS A 45 3.15 -3.24 4.75
C LYS A 45 4.34 -2.55 5.39
N GLY A 46 4.42 -2.64 6.70
CA GLY A 46 5.52 -2.09 7.49
C GLY A 46 5.32 -0.64 7.88
N SER A 47 6.16 -0.17 8.79
CA SER A 47 6.13 1.19 9.30
C SER A 47 6.60 2.21 8.28
N ARG A 48 6.31 3.48 8.55
CA ARG A 48 6.71 4.61 7.70
C ARG A 48 7.61 5.55 8.49
N ALA A 49 8.48 6.27 7.78
CA ALA A 49 9.35 7.27 8.39
C ALA A 49 8.55 8.45 8.98
N PRO A 50 9.06 9.13 10.04
CA PRO A 50 8.39 10.29 10.62
C PRO A 50 8.04 11.38 9.61
N GLU A 51 8.87 11.62 8.63
CA GLU A 51 8.66 12.61 7.57
C GLU A 51 7.43 12.28 6.71
N VAL A 52 7.20 10.99 6.48
CA VAL A 52 6.01 10.53 5.75
C VAL A 52 4.75 10.78 6.58
N ILE A 53 4.79 10.50 7.88
CA ILE A 53 3.64 10.70 8.78
C ILE A 53 3.30 12.20 8.87
N GLU A 54 4.28 13.08 8.96
CA GLU A 54 4.06 14.52 8.96
C GLU A 54 3.43 15.00 7.62
N SER A 55 3.89 14.47 6.50
CA SER A 55 3.31 14.77 5.19
C SER A 55 1.87 14.26 5.07
N MET A 56 1.58 13.09 5.65
CA MET A 56 0.22 12.53 5.71
C MET A 56 -0.73 13.44 6.48
N LYS A 57 -0.29 13.98 7.62
CA LYS A 57 -1.07 14.95 8.42
C LYS A 57 -1.35 16.21 7.63
N LYS A 58 -0.32 16.75 6.99
CA LYS A 58 -0.43 17.96 6.16
C LYS A 58 -1.43 17.79 5.01
N ASN A 59 -1.42 16.63 4.36
CA ASN A 59 -2.18 16.37 3.14
C ASN A 59 -3.49 15.60 3.36
N GLY A 60 -3.81 15.21 4.59
CA GLY A 60 -5.02 14.46 4.90
C GLY A 60 -5.02 13.04 4.32
N VAL A 61 -3.90 12.32 4.45
CA VAL A 61 -3.66 11.01 3.83
C VAL A 61 -3.80 9.89 4.86
N THR A 62 -4.36 8.76 4.43
CA THR A 62 -4.47 7.55 5.25
C THR A 62 -3.59 6.44 4.67
N TYR A 63 -2.93 5.70 5.56
CA TYR A 63 -2.13 4.52 5.21
C TYR A 63 -2.81 3.26 5.73
N PHE A 64 -3.01 2.31 4.82
CA PHE A 64 -3.64 1.02 5.09
C PHE A 64 -2.59 -0.09 5.02
N ALA A 65 -2.70 -1.08 5.90
CA ALA A 65 -1.99 -2.34 5.73
C ALA A 65 -2.87 -3.34 5.00
N ALA A 66 -2.31 -3.97 3.98
CA ALA A 66 -2.89 -5.18 3.41
C ALA A 66 -2.38 -6.37 4.24
N VAL A 67 -3.24 -7.38 4.44
CA VAL A 67 -2.91 -8.52 5.30
C VAL A 67 -1.88 -9.41 4.61
N GLY A 68 -0.72 -9.60 5.26
CA GLY A 68 0.31 -10.54 4.81
C GLY A 68 -0.23 -11.98 4.81
N GLY A 69 0.20 -12.77 3.82
CA GLY A 69 -0.29 -14.14 3.64
C GLY A 69 -1.64 -14.24 2.93
N ALA A 70 -2.31 -13.12 2.69
CA ALA A 70 -3.61 -13.08 2.01
C ALA A 70 -3.50 -12.73 0.52
N ALA A 71 -2.33 -12.90 -0.08
CA ALA A 71 -2.07 -12.48 -1.46
C ALA A 71 -3.05 -13.06 -2.48
N ALA A 72 -3.47 -14.31 -2.31
CA ALA A 72 -4.46 -14.94 -3.16
C ALA A 72 -5.87 -14.37 -2.94
N LEU A 73 -6.23 -14.04 -1.70
CA LEU A 73 -7.50 -13.40 -1.37
C LEU A 73 -7.56 -11.98 -1.94
N ILE A 74 -6.47 -11.22 -1.80
CA ILE A 74 -6.35 -9.88 -2.38
C ILE A 74 -6.49 -9.97 -3.91
N ALA A 75 -5.86 -10.94 -4.55
CA ALA A 75 -5.96 -11.14 -6.00
C ALA A 75 -7.42 -11.34 -6.46
N LYS A 76 -8.24 -12.02 -5.67
CA LYS A 76 -9.67 -12.17 -5.97
C LYS A 76 -10.44 -10.85 -5.97
N SER A 77 -9.98 -9.84 -5.23
CA SER A 77 -10.59 -8.51 -5.20
C SER A 77 -10.27 -7.70 -6.46
N VAL A 78 -9.21 -8.05 -7.19
CA VAL A 78 -8.77 -7.33 -8.39
C VAL A 78 -9.59 -7.81 -9.59
N LYS A 79 -10.34 -6.91 -10.20
CA LYS A 79 -11.22 -7.21 -11.35
C LYS A 79 -10.59 -6.84 -12.69
N LYS A 80 -9.65 -5.89 -12.68
CA LYS A 80 -8.94 -5.46 -13.87
C LYS A 80 -7.55 -4.97 -13.50
N TYR A 81 -6.58 -5.27 -14.37
CA TYR A 81 -5.19 -4.82 -14.26
C TYR A 81 -4.78 -4.21 -15.59
N THR A 82 -4.35 -2.96 -15.58
CA THR A 82 -3.93 -2.23 -16.78
C THR A 82 -2.60 -1.55 -16.53
N VAL A 83 -1.56 -1.92 -17.28
CA VAL A 83 -0.25 -1.25 -17.21
C VAL A 83 -0.39 0.14 -17.82
N ILE A 84 -0.01 1.17 -17.04
CA ILE A 84 -0.07 2.57 -17.46
C ILE A 84 1.28 3.07 -17.98
N ALA A 85 2.37 2.68 -17.30
CA ALA A 85 3.70 3.16 -17.62
C ALA A 85 4.77 2.14 -17.23
N TYR A 86 5.93 2.23 -17.84
CA TYR A 86 7.10 1.38 -17.57
C TYR A 86 6.83 -0.12 -17.76
N PRO A 87 6.22 -0.54 -18.88
CA PRO A 87 5.90 -1.97 -19.10
C PRO A 87 7.15 -2.86 -19.08
N GLU A 88 8.31 -2.31 -19.43
CA GLU A 88 9.60 -3.00 -19.39
C GLU A 88 10.03 -3.41 -17.98
N LEU A 89 9.47 -2.80 -16.93
CA LEU A 89 9.77 -3.15 -15.54
C LEU A 89 8.99 -4.37 -15.04
N GLY A 90 8.09 -4.92 -15.84
CA GLY A 90 7.32 -6.11 -15.47
C GLY A 90 6.49 -5.91 -14.20
N PRO A 91 6.74 -6.70 -13.11
CA PRO A 91 5.98 -6.57 -11.87
C PRO A 91 6.09 -5.20 -11.18
N GLU A 92 7.12 -4.43 -11.50
CA GLU A 92 7.35 -3.10 -10.94
C GLU A 92 6.85 -1.97 -11.84
N ALA A 93 6.15 -2.31 -12.93
CA ALA A 93 5.48 -1.33 -13.76
C ALA A 93 4.42 -0.55 -12.98
N LEU A 94 4.12 0.66 -13.43
CA LEU A 94 2.98 1.41 -12.92
C LEU A 94 1.70 0.90 -13.59
N ALA A 95 0.75 0.44 -12.80
CA ALA A 95 -0.49 -0.13 -13.29
C ALA A 95 -1.70 0.41 -12.53
N ALA A 96 -2.85 0.43 -13.20
CA ALA A 96 -4.14 0.70 -12.57
C ALA A 96 -4.85 -0.63 -12.26
N LEU A 97 -5.40 -0.72 -11.07
CA LEU A 97 -6.21 -1.86 -10.64
C LEU A 97 -7.63 -1.39 -10.35
N GLU A 98 -8.61 -2.11 -10.89
CA GLU A 98 -9.99 -2.02 -10.44
C GLU A 98 -10.21 -3.11 -9.40
N VAL A 99 -10.67 -2.73 -8.21
CA VAL A 99 -10.85 -3.65 -7.09
C VAL A 99 -12.25 -3.57 -6.51
N VAL A 100 -12.72 -4.70 -5.97
CA VAL A 100 -13.99 -4.79 -5.23
C VAL A 100 -13.72 -5.54 -3.93
N ASP A 101 -14.12 -4.95 -2.81
CA ASP A 101 -13.94 -5.53 -1.47
C ASP A 101 -12.48 -5.86 -1.15
N PHE A 102 -11.58 -4.96 -1.47
CA PHE A 102 -10.16 -5.11 -1.17
C PHE A 102 -9.94 -5.09 0.36
N PRO A 103 -9.36 -6.17 0.93
CA PRO A 103 -9.16 -6.25 2.37
C PRO A 103 -7.96 -5.40 2.82
N ALA A 104 -8.22 -4.34 3.56
CA ALA A 104 -7.19 -3.45 4.10
C ALA A 104 -7.63 -2.90 5.46
N ILE A 105 -6.65 -2.60 6.31
CA ILE A 105 -6.85 -2.08 7.67
C ILE A 105 -6.12 -0.75 7.80
N VAL A 106 -6.78 0.26 8.34
CA VAL A 106 -6.13 1.55 8.64
C VAL A 106 -5.08 1.33 9.73
N VAL A 107 -3.84 1.71 9.44
CA VAL A 107 -2.72 1.59 10.41
C VAL A 107 -2.09 2.93 10.77
N ILE A 108 -2.18 3.92 9.88
CA ILE A 108 -1.84 5.30 10.19
C ILE A 108 -2.95 6.18 9.61
N ASP A 109 -3.64 6.92 10.48
CA ASP A 109 -4.72 7.79 10.03
C ASP A 109 -4.22 9.18 9.59
N SER A 110 -5.12 10.01 9.11
CA SER A 110 -4.80 11.35 8.63
C SER A 110 -4.42 12.34 9.75
N GLU A 111 -4.59 11.97 11.00
CA GLU A 111 -4.18 12.76 12.17
C GLU A 111 -2.80 12.34 12.70
N GLY A 112 -2.17 11.34 12.07
CA GLY A 112 -0.85 10.84 12.44
C GLY A 112 -0.86 9.79 13.54
N ASN A 113 -2.02 9.25 13.91
CA ASN A 113 -2.10 8.14 14.85
C ASN A 113 -1.53 6.88 14.18
N ASN A 114 -0.45 6.35 14.76
CA ASN A 114 0.27 5.21 14.21
C ASN A 114 -0.01 3.96 15.04
N PHE A 115 -0.84 3.06 14.53
CA PHE A 115 -1.24 1.85 15.24
C PHE A 115 -0.11 0.83 15.39
N TYR A 116 0.94 0.89 14.58
CA TYR A 116 2.14 0.09 14.80
C TYR A 116 2.79 0.41 16.15
N GLU A 117 2.80 1.68 16.54
CA GLU A 117 3.34 2.12 17.83
C GLU A 117 2.30 2.00 18.94
N MET A 118 1.07 2.46 18.71
CA MET A 118 0.00 2.48 19.70
C MET A 118 -0.42 1.07 20.12
N GLY A 119 -0.46 0.13 19.19
CA GLY A 119 -0.79 -1.27 19.48
C GLY A 119 0.26 -1.98 20.32
N GLN A 120 1.52 -1.60 20.23
CA GLN A 120 2.62 -2.19 20.97
C GLN A 120 2.84 -1.55 22.35
N ALA A 121 2.52 -0.27 22.50
CA ALA A 121 2.86 0.50 23.69
C ALA A 121 2.39 -0.15 25.02
N PRO A 122 1.17 -0.72 25.13
CA PRO A 122 0.72 -1.37 26.37
C PRO A 122 1.50 -2.64 26.72
N TYR A 123 2.18 -3.26 25.75
CA TYR A 123 2.88 -4.55 25.91
C TYR A 123 4.39 -4.41 25.95
N ARG A 124 4.92 -3.19 25.78
CA ARG A 124 6.37 -2.98 25.86
C ARG A 124 6.83 -3.14 27.31
N ARG A 125 7.88 -3.96 27.49
CA ARG A 125 8.61 -4.05 28.75
C ARG A 125 9.88 -3.20 28.63
N LEU A 126 10.02 -2.32 29.55
CA LEU A 126 11.23 -1.49 29.69
C LEU A 126 12.33 -2.30 30.36
#